data_339db7dd6e983e924f3aa1713c1cf910
#
_entry.id   339db7dd6e983e924f3aa1713c1cf910
#
_cell.length_a   1.000
_cell.length_b   1.000
_cell.length_c   1.000
_cell.angle_alpha   90.00
_cell.angle_beta   90.00
_cell.angle_gamma   90.00
#
_symmetry.space_group_name_H-M   'P 1'
#
loop_
_entity.id
_entity.type
_entity.pdbx_description
1 polymer ?
#
loop_
_entity_poly.entity_id
_entity_poly.type
_entity_poly.pdbx_seq_one_letter_code
_entity_poly.pdbx_strand_id
1 'polypeptide(L)'
;MSKGSIVSLSFQEYTDDDTNIRYTRLTPTDVTCHRNYFYQKCFTNDASKLLFAGDFDQGNRNYYLLDLNTQQARQLTEGQGDNTFGGFLSHDEQSLFYVKNGADLLQVDLTSLEERLVYQVPQDWVGYGTWVANSDCTQLVGIEIAKSCWQPLTDWKIFRDYYFTNPTCRLINVDIQTGERDVVLQEDRWLGHPIYRPFDNNTIAFCHEGPHDLVERMWLINRDGSDMRKVHEQADGESCTHEFWIPDGSALAYVSYFKGKTERVIHKADPQTLTNEQVMEMPQCSHLMSNTDGSLMVGDGCDAPVDVADSENYQIKNDPFLYVLNCRTQQAHPLVKHSSSWQVLDGDRQITHPHPSFSPDNRWVLYTSDFEGVPAIYLADVPEEFK
;
A
#
# COMPACT_ATOMS: atom_id res chain seq x y z
N MET A 1 13.27 15.84 -17.48
CA MET A 1 13.60 16.72 -16.30
C MET A 1 14.71 16.07 -15.52
N SER A 2 15.41 16.81 -14.65
CA SER A 2 16.51 16.27 -13.82
C SER A 2 16.16 16.32 -12.34
N LYS A 3 16.82 15.48 -11.57
CA LYS A 3 16.77 15.46 -10.10
C LYS A 3 16.97 16.88 -9.54
N GLY A 4 16.13 17.31 -8.60
CA GLY A 4 16.13 18.65 -8.03
C GLY A 4 15.27 19.68 -8.78
N SER A 5 14.80 19.38 -9.99
CA SER A 5 13.87 20.27 -10.70
C SER A 5 12.57 20.48 -9.91
N ILE A 6 12.01 21.69 -10.05
CA ILE A 6 10.74 22.06 -9.41
C ILE A 6 9.62 22.12 -10.46
N VAL A 7 8.52 21.46 -10.17
CA VAL A 7 7.26 21.56 -10.91
C VAL A 7 6.31 22.40 -10.06
N SER A 8 5.79 23.49 -10.64
CA SER A 8 4.71 24.25 -10.00
C SER A 8 3.38 23.61 -10.38
N LEU A 9 2.60 23.23 -9.37
CA LEU A 9 1.28 22.64 -9.54
C LEU A 9 0.19 23.69 -9.32
N SER A 10 -1.02 23.41 -9.79
CA SER A 10 -2.19 24.24 -9.56
C SER A 10 -3.30 23.36 -9.01
N PHE A 11 -3.61 23.53 -7.74
CA PHE A 11 -4.65 22.76 -7.07
C PHE A 11 -6.04 23.19 -7.56
N GLN A 12 -6.89 22.19 -7.74
CA GLN A 12 -8.28 22.40 -8.15
C GLN A 12 -9.22 21.86 -7.09
N GLU A 13 -10.04 22.75 -6.53
CA GLU A 13 -11.03 22.38 -5.51
C GLU A 13 -12.36 21.96 -6.16
N TYR A 14 -12.99 20.97 -5.55
CA TYR A 14 -14.29 20.42 -5.91
C TYR A 14 -15.12 20.17 -4.66
N THR A 15 -16.43 19.95 -4.85
CA THR A 15 -17.34 19.45 -3.83
C THR A 15 -18.06 18.24 -4.41
N ASP A 16 -18.11 17.15 -3.66
CA ASP A 16 -18.84 15.95 -4.05
C ASP A 16 -20.36 16.21 -3.96
N ASP A 17 -21.09 15.92 -5.04
CA ASP A 17 -22.52 16.25 -5.15
C ASP A 17 -23.41 15.41 -4.20
N ASP A 18 -22.97 14.23 -3.79
CA ASP A 18 -23.76 13.34 -2.95
C ASP A 18 -23.47 13.54 -1.46
N THR A 19 -22.22 13.81 -1.10
CA THR A 19 -21.79 13.95 0.31
C THR A 19 -21.62 15.39 0.74
N ASN A 20 -21.54 16.32 -0.20
CA ASN A 20 -21.22 17.73 0.01
C ASN A 20 -19.84 17.95 0.68
N ILE A 21 -18.94 16.96 0.54
CA ILE A 21 -17.58 17.05 1.09
C ILE A 21 -16.65 17.63 0.03
N ARG A 22 -15.78 18.55 0.49
CA ARG A 22 -14.78 19.16 -0.37
C ARG A 22 -13.61 18.20 -0.61
N TYR A 23 -13.12 18.19 -1.84
CA TYR A 23 -11.89 17.49 -2.20
C TYR A 23 -11.06 18.33 -3.17
N THR A 24 -9.76 18.08 -3.21
CA THR A 24 -8.81 18.87 -3.99
C THR A 24 -7.97 17.95 -4.84
N ARG A 25 -7.94 18.18 -6.16
CA ARG A 25 -6.96 17.57 -7.05
C ARG A 25 -5.65 18.35 -6.96
N LEU A 26 -4.55 17.64 -6.73
CA LEU A 26 -3.23 18.23 -6.53
C LEU A 26 -2.37 18.23 -7.80
N THR A 27 -2.64 17.31 -8.75
CA THR A 27 -1.81 17.10 -9.94
C THR A 27 -2.57 17.36 -11.24
N PRO A 28 -1.90 17.62 -12.38
CA PRO A 28 -2.55 17.89 -13.66
C PRO A 28 -3.39 16.70 -14.16
N THR A 29 -4.34 16.97 -15.09
CA THR A 29 -5.17 15.94 -15.74
C THR A 29 -4.56 15.32 -16.98
N ASP A 30 -3.40 15.80 -17.42
CA ASP A 30 -2.67 15.34 -18.60
C ASP A 30 -1.33 14.67 -18.26
N VAL A 31 -1.03 14.52 -16.97
CA VAL A 31 0.18 13.86 -16.45
C VAL A 31 -0.23 12.74 -15.51
N THR A 32 0.15 11.50 -15.85
CA THR A 32 -0.07 10.36 -14.96
C THR A 32 0.67 10.56 -13.65
N CYS A 33 -0.08 10.70 -12.56
CA CYS A 33 0.44 10.82 -11.21
C CYS A 33 -0.30 9.85 -10.29
N HIS A 34 0.42 9.12 -9.45
CA HIS A 34 -0.18 8.19 -8.50
C HIS A 34 0.57 8.18 -7.18
N ARG A 35 -0.10 7.73 -6.14
CA ARG A 35 0.52 7.49 -4.85
C ARG A 35 1.20 6.12 -4.79
N ASN A 36 2.00 5.88 -3.75
CA ASN A 36 2.55 4.57 -3.38
C ASN A 36 1.46 3.63 -2.81
N TYR A 37 1.86 2.43 -2.40
CA TYR A 37 0.94 1.46 -1.79
C TYR A 37 0.38 1.95 -0.44
N PHE A 38 -0.84 1.59 -0.08
CA PHE A 38 -1.63 2.22 0.98
C PHE A 38 -0.97 2.28 2.37
N TYR A 39 -0.15 1.30 2.76
CA TYR A 39 0.55 1.29 4.04
C TYR A 39 1.95 1.95 4.01
N GLN A 40 2.43 2.36 2.85
CA GLN A 40 3.73 3.01 2.75
C GLN A 40 3.64 4.49 3.05
N LYS A 41 4.59 4.99 3.85
CA LYS A 41 4.62 6.41 4.25
C LYS A 41 4.82 7.32 3.05
N CYS A 42 3.89 8.25 2.86
CA CYS A 42 3.93 9.25 1.81
C CYS A 42 3.84 10.70 2.34
N PHE A 43 3.17 10.95 3.46
CA PHE A 43 3.17 12.25 4.11
C PHE A 43 4.37 12.45 5.03
N THR A 44 4.83 13.71 5.14
CA THR A 44 5.64 14.13 6.28
C THR A 44 4.81 14.15 7.56
N ASN A 45 5.44 14.00 8.73
CA ASN A 45 4.75 13.90 10.04
C ASN A 45 3.93 15.14 10.37
N ASP A 46 4.34 16.31 9.85
CA ASP A 46 3.61 17.58 9.97
C ASP A 46 2.51 17.78 8.92
N ALA A 47 2.29 16.77 8.06
CA ALA A 47 1.37 16.80 6.94
C ALA A 47 1.59 17.95 5.92
N SER A 48 2.77 18.59 5.92
CA SER A 48 3.05 19.71 5.02
C SER A 48 3.53 19.27 3.64
N LYS A 49 4.06 18.05 3.51
CA LYS A 49 4.58 17.53 2.24
C LYS A 49 4.07 16.13 1.94
N LEU A 50 4.03 15.82 0.65
CA LEU A 50 3.51 14.59 0.11
C LEU A 50 4.45 14.00 -0.93
N LEU A 51 4.84 12.73 -0.75
CA LEU A 51 5.52 11.92 -1.77
C LEU A 51 4.50 11.37 -2.77
N PHE A 52 4.78 11.53 -4.06
CA PHE A 52 4.00 10.90 -5.13
C PHE A 52 4.89 10.58 -6.33
N ALA A 53 4.39 9.74 -7.22
CA ALA A 53 5.02 9.43 -8.50
C ALA A 53 4.34 10.18 -9.64
N GLY A 54 5.11 10.68 -10.61
CA GLY A 54 4.58 11.45 -11.73
C GLY A 54 5.40 11.32 -13.01
N ASP A 55 4.72 11.34 -14.15
CA ASP A 55 5.29 11.29 -15.50
C ASP A 55 5.40 12.69 -16.12
N PHE A 56 6.15 13.58 -15.46
CA PHE A 56 6.42 14.92 -15.99
C PHE A 56 7.53 14.94 -17.05
N ASP A 57 8.14 13.80 -17.33
CA ASP A 57 9.26 13.65 -18.27
C ASP A 57 8.97 12.62 -19.38
N GLN A 58 7.73 12.59 -19.85
CA GLN A 58 7.22 11.84 -21.01
C GLN A 58 7.70 10.37 -21.08
N GLY A 59 7.11 9.52 -20.26
CA GLY A 59 7.40 8.08 -20.19
C GLY A 59 8.48 7.71 -19.16
N ASN A 60 8.94 8.68 -18.36
CA ASN A 60 9.84 8.45 -17.24
C ASN A 60 9.17 8.88 -15.95
N ARG A 61 8.43 7.97 -15.32
CA ARG A 61 7.86 8.25 -13.99
C ARG A 61 8.97 8.36 -12.96
N ASN A 62 8.87 9.39 -12.15
CA ASN A 62 9.82 9.68 -11.08
C ASN A 62 9.08 10.03 -9.80
N TYR A 63 9.78 9.99 -8.67
CA TYR A 63 9.25 10.45 -7.39
C TYR A 63 9.43 11.94 -7.22
N TYR A 64 8.41 12.56 -6.63
CA TYR A 64 8.34 13.99 -6.32
C TYR A 64 7.91 14.17 -4.87
N LEU A 65 8.49 15.16 -4.20
CA LEU A 65 8.04 15.64 -2.90
C LEU A 65 7.33 16.98 -3.09
N LEU A 66 6.01 16.98 -2.95
CA LEU A 66 5.14 18.13 -3.06
C LEU A 66 5.04 18.85 -1.72
N ASP A 67 5.35 20.13 -1.69
CA ASP A 67 5.02 21.03 -0.59
C ASP A 67 3.59 21.55 -0.82
N LEU A 68 2.68 21.20 0.10
CA LEU A 68 1.26 21.51 -0.03
C LEU A 68 0.95 23.00 0.17
N ASN A 69 1.81 23.76 0.88
CA ASN A 69 1.63 25.19 1.10
C ASN A 69 2.05 26.02 -0.11
N THR A 70 3.14 25.65 -0.76
CA THR A 70 3.70 26.37 -1.90
C THR A 70 3.24 25.82 -3.24
N GLN A 71 2.59 24.63 -3.26
CA GLN A 71 2.19 23.89 -4.46
C GLN A 71 3.35 23.59 -5.41
N GLN A 72 4.55 23.41 -4.85
CA GLN A 72 5.75 23.07 -5.59
C GLN A 72 6.17 21.64 -5.31
N ALA A 73 6.40 20.87 -6.37
CA ALA A 73 6.87 19.49 -6.31
C ALA A 73 8.34 19.43 -6.76
N ARG A 74 9.24 18.99 -5.85
CA ARG A 74 10.64 18.76 -6.13
C ARG A 74 10.87 17.34 -6.61
N GLN A 75 11.48 17.18 -7.78
CA GLN A 75 11.86 15.87 -8.32
C GLN A 75 12.98 15.25 -7.49
N LEU A 76 12.76 14.02 -7.00
CA LEU A 76 13.69 13.30 -6.14
C LEU A 76 14.54 12.26 -6.87
N THR A 77 14.00 11.67 -7.94
CA THR A 77 14.64 10.60 -8.70
C THR A 77 14.74 10.95 -10.17
N GLU A 78 15.60 10.26 -10.91
CA GLU A 78 15.74 10.44 -12.35
C GLU A 78 16.13 9.12 -13.03
N GLY A 79 15.97 9.09 -14.35
CA GLY A 79 16.37 7.96 -15.18
C GLY A 79 15.20 7.33 -15.93
N GLN A 80 15.52 6.32 -16.71
CA GLN A 80 14.55 5.54 -17.47
C GLN A 80 14.06 4.34 -16.67
N GLY A 81 12.85 3.94 -16.95
CA GLY A 81 12.19 2.82 -16.31
C GLY A 81 11.14 3.25 -15.31
N ASP A 82 10.14 2.41 -15.17
CA ASP A 82 9.03 2.61 -14.26
C ASP A 82 9.41 2.13 -12.86
N ASN A 83 9.66 3.06 -11.97
CA ASN A 83 10.23 2.79 -10.64
C ASN A 83 9.32 3.25 -9.51
N THR A 84 8.05 3.45 -9.79
CA THR A 84 7.22 4.35 -9.01
C THR A 84 6.13 3.68 -8.21
N PHE A 85 6.11 2.35 -8.17
CA PHE A 85 5.27 1.63 -7.23
C PHE A 85 6.12 1.10 -6.08
N GLY A 86 5.75 1.47 -4.87
CA GLY A 86 6.40 0.97 -3.66
C GLY A 86 7.50 1.84 -3.06
N GLY A 87 7.74 3.06 -3.55
CA GLY A 87 8.62 4.00 -2.86
C GLY A 87 7.96 4.64 -1.64
N PHE A 88 8.77 4.97 -0.63
CA PHE A 88 8.25 5.51 0.62
C PHE A 88 9.28 6.41 1.33
N LEU A 89 8.77 7.33 2.14
CA LEU A 89 9.59 8.16 3.02
C LEU A 89 10.06 7.34 4.23
N SER A 90 11.32 7.52 4.62
CA SER A 90 11.80 7.03 5.91
C SER A 90 11.00 7.66 7.07
N HIS A 91 10.97 6.96 8.22
CA HIS A 91 10.24 7.46 9.38
C HIS A 91 10.77 8.80 9.90
N ASP A 92 12.09 9.00 9.83
CA ASP A 92 12.79 10.22 10.21
C ASP A 92 12.74 11.34 9.12
N GLU A 93 12.12 11.03 7.96
CA GLU A 93 11.94 11.97 6.83
C GLU A 93 13.25 12.49 6.21
N GLN A 94 14.33 11.75 6.39
CA GLN A 94 15.61 12.11 5.77
C GLN A 94 15.82 11.43 4.41
N SER A 95 15.07 10.35 4.12
CA SER A 95 15.30 9.53 2.94
C SER A 95 14.02 9.12 2.22
N LEU A 96 14.14 8.94 0.91
CA LEU A 96 13.24 8.15 0.09
C LEU A 96 13.89 6.79 -0.18
N PHE A 97 13.15 5.71 0.00
CA PHE A 97 13.51 4.37 -0.48
C PHE A 97 12.64 4.00 -1.68
N TYR A 98 13.23 3.40 -2.70
CA TYR A 98 12.49 2.92 -3.88
C TYR A 98 13.26 1.83 -4.61
N VAL A 99 12.55 1.09 -5.47
CA VAL A 99 13.16 0.04 -6.31
C VAL A 99 13.29 0.54 -7.73
N LYS A 100 14.46 0.38 -8.35
CA LYS A 100 14.76 0.73 -9.73
C LYS A 100 14.98 -0.55 -10.55
N ASN A 101 14.47 -0.56 -11.78
CA ASN A 101 14.62 -1.70 -12.70
C ASN A 101 14.13 -3.04 -12.11
N GLY A 102 13.23 -2.99 -11.13
CA GLY A 102 12.71 -4.17 -10.46
C GLY A 102 13.71 -4.94 -9.58
N ALA A 103 14.95 -4.44 -9.42
CA ALA A 103 16.02 -5.16 -8.73
C ALA A 103 16.87 -4.30 -7.79
N ASP A 104 17.06 -3.01 -8.10
CA ASP A 104 17.97 -2.13 -7.38
C ASP A 104 17.20 -1.36 -6.31
N LEU A 105 17.40 -1.71 -5.04
CA LEU A 105 16.83 -0.97 -3.91
C LEU A 105 17.73 0.21 -3.57
N LEU A 106 17.21 1.40 -3.77
CA LEU A 106 17.93 2.66 -3.67
C LEU A 106 17.42 3.50 -2.51
N GLN A 107 18.33 4.28 -1.93
CA GLN A 107 18.05 5.33 -0.96
C GLN A 107 18.47 6.69 -1.55
N VAL A 108 17.59 7.68 -1.47
CA VAL A 108 17.86 9.07 -1.83
C VAL A 108 17.80 9.91 -0.56
N ASP A 109 18.87 10.65 -0.27
CA ASP A 109 18.85 11.68 0.77
C ASP A 109 18.00 12.88 0.32
N LEU A 110 16.98 13.24 1.08
CA LEU A 110 16.01 14.27 0.69
C LEU A 110 16.59 15.70 0.68
N THR A 111 17.73 15.93 1.31
CA THR A 111 18.40 17.24 1.35
C THR A 111 19.35 17.40 0.18
N SER A 112 20.33 16.50 0.07
CA SER A 112 21.39 16.55 -0.94
C SER A 112 20.96 15.98 -2.30
N LEU A 113 19.94 15.11 -2.32
CA LEU A 113 19.52 14.28 -3.44
C LEU A 113 20.59 13.28 -3.89
N GLU A 114 21.57 13.00 -3.06
CA GLU A 114 22.51 11.92 -3.30
C GLU A 114 21.77 10.58 -3.22
N GLU A 115 22.08 9.71 -4.18
CA GLU A 115 21.48 8.40 -4.32
C GLU A 115 22.53 7.32 -4.08
N ARG A 116 22.19 6.32 -3.28
CA ARG A 116 23.06 5.15 -3.10
C ARG A 116 22.28 3.85 -3.26
N LEU A 117 22.94 2.86 -3.80
CA LEU A 117 22.44 1.48 -3.81
C LEU A 117 22.52 0.92 -2.38
N VAL A 118 21.37 0.48 -1.87
CA VAL A 118 21.28 -0.23 -0.58
C VAL A 118 21.44 -1.73 -0.80
N TYR A 119 20.67 -2.26 -1.74
CA TYR A 119 20.67 -3.69 -2.03
C TYR A 119 20.34 -3.95 -3.49
N GLN A 120 20.93 -4.97 -4.06
CA GLN A 120 20.58 -5.48 -5.37
C GLN A 120 20.04 -6.90 -5.26
N VAL A 121 18.82 -7.12 -5.79
CA VAL A 121 18.23 -8.46 -5.87
C VAL A 121 19.15 -9.35 -6.72
N PRO A 122 19.58 -10.53 -6.22
CA PRO A 122 20.46 -11.41 -6.95
C PRO A 122 19.87 -11.89 -8.28
N GLN A 123 20.73 -12.15 -9.27
CA GLN A 123 20.32 -12.47 -10.64
C GLN A 123 19.36 -13.67 -10.76
N ASP A 124 19.44 -14.62 -9.84
CA ASP A 124 18.61 -15.83 -9.80
C ASP A 124 17.28 -15.64 -9.05
N TRP A 125 17.01 -14.42 -8.60
CA TRP A 125 15.82 -14.04 -7.85
C TRP A 125 15.11 -12.85 -8.50
N VAL A 126 13.85 -12.67 -8.15
CA VAL A 126 13.00 -11.51 -8.55
C VAL A 126 12.45 -10.89 -7.27
N GLY A 127 12.62 -9.59 -7.10
CA GLY A 127 11.96 -8.86 -6.03
C GLY A 127 10.44 -8.84 -6.27
N TYR A 128 9.67 -9.13 -5.23
CA TYR A 128 8.22 -9.21 -5.33
C TYR A 128 7.54 -8.28 -4.32
N GLY A 129 6.54 -7.54 -4.80
CA GLY A 129 5.76 -6.62 -3.97
C GLY A 129 6.54 -5.40 -3.49
N THR A 130 6.21 -4.93 -2.31
CA THR A 130 6.75 -3.70 -1.72
C THR A 130 7.79 -3.99 -0.66
N TRP A 131 8.76 -3.11 -0.53
CA TRP A 131 9.73 -3.09 0.56
C TRP A 131 9.25 -2.16 1.67
N VAL A 132 9.61 -2.47 2.91
CA VAL A 132 9.27 -1.64 4.08
C VAL A 132 10.47 -1.56 5.00
N ALA A 133 10.78 -0.35 5.49
CA ALA A 133 11.77 -0.14 6.53
C ALA A 133 11.17 -0.34 7.93
N ASN A 134 12.01 -0.75 8.88
CA ASN A 134 11.67 -0.64 10.30
C ASN A 134 11.65 0.83 10.75
N SER A 135 11.11 1.12 11.94
CA SER A 135 10.87 2.50 12.39
C SER A 135 12.14 3.33 12.62
N ASP A 136 13.27 2.71 12.94
CA ASP A 136 14.56 3.40 13.11
C ASP A 136 15.37 3.49 11.81
N CYS A 137 14.81 2.99 10.69
CA CYS A 137 15.42 3.03 9.37
C CYS A 137 16.80 2.36 9.30
N THR A 138 17.00 1.28 10.07
CA THR A 138 18.23 0.47 10.04
C THR A 138 18.11 -0.77 9.17
N GLN A 139 16.89 -1.27 8.97
CA GLN A 139 16.60 -2.50 8.28
C GLN A 139 15.48 -2.33 7.26
N LEU A 140 15.53 -3.10 6.17
CA LEU A 140 14.48 -3.24 5.18
C LEU A 140 14.05 -4.70 5.08
N VAL A 141 12.74 -4.93 4.93
CA VAL A 141 12.19 -6.25 4.68
C VAL A 141 11.56 -6.33 3.30
N GLY A 142 11.73 -7.45 2.61
CA GLY A 142 11.17 -7.68 1.28
C GLY A 142 11.01 -9.17 0.98
N ILE A 143 10.35 -9.46 -0.13
CA ILE A 143 10.17 -10.82 -0.67
C ILE A 143 10.95 -10.97 -1.95
N GLU A 144 11.58 -12.13 -2.09
CA GLU A 144 12.19 -12.57 -3.33
C GLU A 144 11.63 -13.93 -3.75
N ILE A 145 11.32 -14.05 -5.04
CA ILE A 145 10.86 -15.30 -5.67
C ILE A 145 11.98 -15.84 -6.54
N ALA A 146 12.25 -17.14 -6.47
CA ALA A 146 13.23 -17.77 -7.36
C ALA A 146 12.85 -17.53 -8.82
N LYS A 147 13.78 -17.01 -9.61
CA LYS A 147 13.53 -16.63 -11.01
C LYS A 147 13.03 -17.77 -11.86
N SER A 148 13.45 -19.00 -11.54
CA SER A 148 12.97 -20.23 -12.20
C SER A 148 11.49 -20.53 -11.96
N CYS A 149 10.91 -19.96 -10.89
CA CYS A 149 9.49 -20.08 -10.54
C CYS A 149 8.66 -18.86 -10.98
N TRP A 150 9.31 -17.74 -11.31
CA TRP A 150 8.62 -16.48 -11.60
C TRP A 150 7.91 -16.47 -12.94
N GLN A 151 6.71 -15.90 -12.95
CA GLN A 151 5.99 -15.51 -14.16
C GLN A 151 5.20 -14.21 -13.92
N PRO A 152 4.96 -13.39 -14.95
CA PRO A 152 4.11 -12.20 -14.81
C PRO A 152 2.68 -12.58 -14.42
N LEU A 153 2.13 -11.84 -13.45
CA LEU A 153 0.77 -12.04 -12.90
C LEU A 153 -0.18 -11.02 -13.53
N THR A 154 -0.66 -11.28 -14.73
CA THR A 154 -1.41 -10.31 -15.55
C THR A 154 -2.91 -10.35 -15.31
N ASP A 155 -3.45 -11.44 -14.79
CA ASP A 155 -4.87 -11.60 -14.51
C ASP A 155 -5.11 -12.57 -13.33
N TRP A 156 -6.36 -12.60 -12.83
CA TRP A 156 -6.74 -13.41 -11.68
C TRP A 156 -6.60 -14.92 -11.91
N LYS A 157 -6.84 -15.38 -13.14
CA LYS A 157 -6.67 -16.81 -13.45
C LYS A 157 -5.21 -17.22 -13.35
N ILE A 158 -4.30 -16.41 -13.91
CA ILE A 158 -2.84 -16.64 -13.81
C ILE A 158 -2.41 -16.57 -12.36
N PHE A 159 -2.92 -15.62 -11.57
CA PHE A 159 -2.67 -15.51 -10.14
C PHE A 159 -3.07 -16.79 -9.40
N ARG A 160 -4.27 -17.32 -9.66
CA ARG A 160 -4.75 -18.57 -9.06
C ARG A 160 -3.94 -19.78 -9.52
N ASP A 161 -3.63 -19.89 -10.80
CA ASP A 161 -2.82 -21.00 -11.34
C ASP A 161 -1.40 -20.96 -10.76
N TYR A 162 -0.83 -19.77 -10.59
CA TYR A 162 0.50 -19.56 -10.01
C TYR A 162 0.59 -20.05 -8.56
N TYR A 163 -0.43 -19.83 -7.75
CA TYR A 163 -0.48 -20.34 -6.38
C TYR A 163 -0.21 -21.86 -6.31
N PHE A 164 -0.79 -22.63 -7.24
CA PHE A 164 -0.63 -24.08 -7.26
C PHE A 164 0.75 -24.55 -7.73
N THR A 165 1.60 -23.67 -8.23
CA THR A 165 2.98 -24.02 -8.59
C THR A 165 3.90 -24.11 -7.38
N ASN A 166 3.47 -23.67 -6.21
CA ASN A 166 4.27 -23.59 -4.98
C ASN A 166 5.64 -22.95 -5.24
N PRO A 167 5.70 -21.67 -5.64
CA PRO A 167 6.96 -21.04 -5.98
C PRO A 167 7.90 -20.98 -4.77
N THR A 168 9.18 -21.21 -4.99
CA THR A 168 10.20 -21.01 -3.95
C THR A 168 10.34 -19.52 -3.69
N CYS A 169 9.98 -19.07 -2.49
CA CYS A 169 10.06 -17.69 -2.04
C CYS A 169 10.92 -17.57 -0.78
N ARG A 170 11.46 -16.39 -0.57
CA ARG A 170 12.14 -16.05 0.68
C ARG A 170 11.77 -14.66 1.17
N LEU A 171 11.57 -14.58 2.46
CA LEU A 171 11.49 -13.35 3.23
C LEU A 171 12.91 -12.96 3.59
N ILE A 172 13.32 -11.78 3.22
CA ILE A 172 14.68 -11.31 3.48
C ILE A 172 14.67 -10.03 4.29
N ASN A 173 15.71 -9.85 5.07
CA ASN A 173 16.02 -8.64 5.80
C ASN A 173 17.35 -8.07 5.29
N VAL A 174 17.41 -6.77 5.05
CA VAL A 174 18.58 -6.06 4.54
C VAL A 174 18.98 -4.97 5.51
N ASP A 175 20.23 -4.99 5.96
CA ASP A 175 20.82 -3.89 6.71
C ASP A 175 21.02 -2.67 5.80
N ILE A 176 20.40 -1.55 6.13
CA ILE A 176 20.40 -0.36 5.27
C ILE A 176 21.82 0.23 5.13
N GLN A 177 22.65 0.15 6.17
CA GLN A 177 23.98 0.76 6.16
C GLN A 177 24.98 -0.08 5.34
N THR A 178 24.97 -1.39 5.53
CA THR A 178 25.97 -2.30 4.93
C THR A 178 25.51 -2.93 3.63
N GLY A 179 24.19 -3.01 3.40
CA GLY A 179 23.58 -3.78 2.30
C GLY A 179 23.64 -5.29 2.50
N GLU A 180 24.09 -5.76 3.68
CA GLU A 180 24.09 -7.19 4.01
C GLU A 180 22.66 -7.69 4.15
N ARG A 181 22.44 -8.91 3.61
CA ARG A 181 21.14 -9.54 3.58
C ARG A 181 21.13 -10.82 4.40
N ASP A 182 20.14 -10.96 5.25
CA ASP A 182 19.78 -12.21 5.92
C ASP A 182 18.53 -12.83 5.29
N VAL A 183 18.47 -14.16 5.23
CA VAL A 183 17.25 -14.90 4.88
C VAL A 183 16.51 -15.20 6.19
N VAL A 184 15.37 -14.54 6.40
CA VAL A 184 14.52 -14.72 7.58
C VAL A 184 13.74 -16.03 7.48
N LEU A 185 13.18 -16.31 6.29
CA LEU A 185 12.38 -17.50 5.99
C LEU A 185 12.56 -17.87 4.52
N GLN A 186 12.62 -19.16 4.20
CA GLN A 186 12.52 -19.65 2.83
C GLN A 186 11.59 -20.85 2.78
N GLU A 187 10.62 -20.83 1.88
CA GLU A 187 9.61 -21.88 1.71
C GLU A 187 9.30 -22.10 0.22
N ASP A 188 8.81 -23.29 -0.11
CA ASP A 188 8.17 -23.58 -1.40
C ASP A 188 6.68 -23.23 -1.29
N ARG A 189 6.44 -21.95 -0.98
CA ARG A 189 5.15 -21.28 -0.87
C ARG A 189 5.28 -19.83 -1.30
N TRP A 190 4.24 -19.32 -1.89
CA TRP A 190 4.21 -17.93 -2.26
C TRP A 190 4.08 -17.03 -1.02
N LEU A 191 5.07 -16.16 -0.81
CA LEU A 191 5.13 -15.19 0.29
C LEU A 191 4.83 -13.79 -0.25
N GLY A 192 4.19 -12.94 0.57
CA GLY A 192 3.86 -11.57 0.22
C GLY A 192 3.76 -10.63 1.41
N HIS A 193 3.59 -9.35 1.14
CA HIS A 193 3.25 -8.27 2.07
C HIS A 193 4.07 -8.22 3.37
N PRO A 194 5.42 -8.23 3.31
CA PRO A 194 6.23 -8.16 4.52
C PRO A 194 6.19 -6.75 5.11
N ILE A 195 5.87 -6.63 6.40
CA ILE A 195 5.73 -5.33 7.07
C ILE A 195 6.32 -5.43 8.48
N TYR A 196 7.31 -4.58 8.81
CA TYR A 196 7.77 -4.44 10.19
C TYR A 196 6.67 -3.88 11.08
N ARG A 197 6.56 -4.43 12.31
CA ARG A 197 5.73 -3.82 13.33
C ARG A 197 6.29 -2.42 13.67
N PRO A 198 5.47 -1.35 13.65
CA PRO A 198 5.91 -0.03 14.05
C PRO A 198 6.50 -0.03 15.47
N PHE A 199 7.63 0.68 15.66
CA PHE A 199 8.37 0.81 16.92
C PHE A 199 8.91 -0.50 17.52
N ASP A 200 8.90 -1.58 16.74
CA ASP A 200 9.46 -2.88 17.07
C ASP A 200 10.36 -3.35 15.93
N ASN A 201 11.67 -3.34 16.13
CA ASN A 201 12.65 -3.67 15.11
C ASN A 201 12.86 -5.19 14.94
N ASN A 202 12.00 -6.01 15.53
CA ASN A 202 12.12 -7.47 15.53
C ASN A 202 10.95 -8.18 14.87
N THR A 203 9.71 -7.74 15.13
CA THR A 203 8.51 -8.45 14.64
C THR A 203 8.16 -8.04 13.21
N ILE A 204 8.03 -9.02 12.33
CA ILE A 204 7.62 -8.87 10.94
C ILE A 204 6.28 -9.59 10.76
N ALA A 205 5.29 -8.89 10.20
CA ALA A 205 4.10 -9.53 9.63
C ALA A 205 4.36 -9.84 8.16
N PHE A 206 3.86 -10.98 7.68
CA PHE A 206 3.89 -11.37 6.28
C PHE A 206 2.69 -12.25 5.96
N CYS A 207 2.42 -12.47 4.69
CA CYS A 207 1.37 -13.38 4.28
C CYS A 207 1.89 -14.57 3.46
N HIS A 208 1.17 -15.69 3.54
CA HIS A 208 1.13 -16.63 2.44
C HIS A 208 0.19 -16.07 1.38
N GLU A 209 0.72 -15.79 0.19
CA GLU A 209 -0.02 -15.18 -0.90
C GLU A 209 -0.80 -16.25 -1.68
N GLY A 210 -1.91 -15.84 -2.30
CA GLY A 210 -2.72 -16.73 -3.11
C GLY A 210 -4.21 -16.42 -3.03
N PRO A 211 -5.07 -17.27 -3.61
CA PRO A 211 -6.52 -17.12 -3.50
C PRO A 211 -6.96 -17.12 -2.03
N HIS A 212 -7.68 -16.07 -1.64
CA HIS A 212 -7.96 -15.77 -0.23
C HIS A 212 -8.79 -16.86 0.48
N ASP A 213 -9.53 -17.67 -0.29
CA ASP A 213 -10.31 -18.81 0.20
C ASP A 213 -9.51 -20.12 0.36
N LEU A 214 -8.22 -20.10 -0.02
CA LEU A 214 -7.35 -21.29 0.00
C LEU A 214 -6.16 -21.16 0.90
N VAL A 215 -5.76 -19.92 1.25
CA VAL A 215 -4.53 -19.66 2.01
C VAL A 215 -4.81 -19.37 3.46
N GLU A 216 -4.01 -19.91 4.34
CA GLU A 216 -3.85 -19.46 5.73
C GLU A 216 -2.93 -18.23 5.71
N ARG A 217 -3.54 -17.05 5.62
CA ARG A 217 -2.86 -15.88 5.06
C ARG A 217 -1.85 -15.24 6.00
N MET A 218 -2.20 -14.92 7.25
CA MET A 218 -1.45 -13.95 8.05
C MET A 218 -0.54 -14.59 9.08
N TRP A 219 0.73 -14.18 9.09
CA TRP A 219 1.78 -14.73 9.95
C TRP A 219 2.63 -13.63 10.57
N LEU A 220 3.15 -13.89 11.76
CA LEU A 220 4.22 -13.12 12.40
C LEU A 220 5.47 -13.96 12.52
N ILE A 221 6.64 -13.33 12.40
CA ILE A 221 7.94 -13.95 12.58
C ILE A 221 8.92 -12.92 13.14
N ASN A 222 9.89 -13.37 13.94
CA ASN A 222 10.99 -12.52 14.36
C ASN A 222 11.99 -12.34 13.21
N ARG A 223 12.71 -11.22 13.20
CA ARG A 223 13.73 -10.89 12.20
C ARG A 223 14.81 -11.96 12.04
N ASP A 224 15.11 -12.71 13.09
CA ASP A 224 16.08 -13.81 13.07
C ASP A 224 15.48 -15.16 12.58
N GLY A 225 14.24 -15.17 12.14
CA GLY A 225 13.50 -16.36 11.69
C GLY A 225 12.88 -17.19 12.81
N SER A 226 13.04 -16.80 14.05
CA SER A 226 12.42 -17.49 15.20
C SER A 226 10.96 -17.09 15.39
N ASP A 227 10.24 -17.84 16.22
CA ASP A 227 8.89 -17.56 16.71
C ASP A 227 7.86 -17.26 15.59
N MET A 228 7.87 -18.09 14.55
CA MET A 228 6.85 -18.00 13.49
C MET A 228 5.48 -18.41 14.06
N ARG A 229 4.50 -17.52 13.95
CA ARG A 229 3.16 -17.68 14.54
C ARG A 229 2.08 -17.30 13.55
N LYS A 230 1.02 -18.11 13.47
CA LYS A 230 -0.18 -17.78 12.70
C LYS A 230 -1.01 -16.75 13.48
N VAL A 231 -1.44 -15.68 12.81
CA VAL A 231 -2.22 -14.60 13.45
C VAL A 231 -3.67 -15.02 13.68
N HIS A 232 -4.25 -15.75 12.73
CA HIS A 232 -5.65 -16.16 12.75
C HIS A 232 -5.82 -17.53 12.12
N GLU A 233 -6.58 -18.42 12.76
CA GLU A 233 -7.05 -19.69 12.19
C GLU A 233 -8.29 -19.40 11.35
N GLN A 234 -8.15 -19.41 10.04
CA GLN A 234 -9.27 -19.17 9.14
C GLN A 234 -10.28 -20.32 9.21
N ALA A 235 -11.55 -19.98 9.35
CA ALA A 235 -12.64 -20.95 9.28
C ALA A 235 -12.84 -21.44 7.83
N ASP A 236 -13.52 -22.58 7.65
CA ASP A 236 -13.82 -23.09 6.31
C ASP A 236 -14.65 -22.08 5.49
N GLY A 237 -14.13 -21.67 4.33
CA GLY A 237 -14.69 -20.64 3.47
C GLY A 237 -14.49 -19.20 3.95
N GLU A 238 -13.72 -18.97 4.98
CA GLU A 238 -13.27 -17.64 5.40
C GLU A 238 -12.09 -17.19 4.55
N SER A 239 -12.15 -15.94 4.10
CA SER A 239 -11.06 -15.23 3.42
C SER A 239 -10.56 -14.11 4.31
N CYS A 240 -9.26 -13.96 4.45
CA CYS A 240 -8.62 -12.83 5.13
C CYS A 240 -7.74 -12.05 4.15
N THR A 241 -7.72 -10.73 4.27
CA THR A 241 -6.98 -9.87 3.33
C THR A 241 -6.70 -8.49 3.91
N HIS A 242 -5.89 -7.71 3.20
CA HIS A 242 -5.56 -6.30 3.46
C HIS A 242 -5.03 -6.08 4.88
N GLU A 243 -4.13 -6.97 5.29
CA GLU A 243 -3.44 -6.86 6.57
C GLU A 243 -2.48 -5.67 6.60
N PHE A 244 -2.51 -4.92 7.68
CA PHE A 244 -1.59 -3.81 7.94
C PHE A 244 -1.43 -3.59 9.45
N TRP A 245 -0.30 -3.03 9.86
CA TRP A 245 -0.13 -2.59 11.23
C TRP A 245 -0.87 -1.28 11.49
N ILE A 246 -1.60 -1.19 12.61
CA ILE A 246 -1.99 0.11 13.15
C ILE A 246 -0.70 0.92 13.32
N PRO A 247 -0.62 2.18 12.86
CA PRO A 247 0.64 2.93 12.83
C PRO A 247 1.33 3.13 14.18
N ASP A 248 0.61 3.00 15.31
CA ASP A 248 1.19 3.00 16.65
C ASP A 248 1.78 1.64 17.08
N GLY A 249 1.69 0.63 16.23
CA GLY A 249 2.19 -0.72 16.48
C GLY A 249 1.34 -1.55 17.46
N SER A 250 0.16 -1.08 17.86
CA SER A 250 -0.68 -1.74 18.86
C SER A 250 -1.30 -3.06 18.39
N ALA A 251 -1.66 -3.16 17.12
CA ALA A 251 -2.32 -4.33 16.56
C ALA A 251 -2.02 -4.52 15.07
N LEU A 252 -2.15 -5.76 14.58
CA LEU A 252 -2.29 -6.04 13.15
C LEU A 252 -3.78 -6.03 12.81
N ALA A 253 -4.19 -5.12 11.92
CA ALA A 253 -5.56 -5.04 11.43
C ALA A 253 -5.70 -5.82 10.12
N TYR A 254 -6.87 -6.39 9.88
CA TYR A 254 -7.20 -7.11 8.66
C TYR A 254 -8.71 -7.18 8.42
N VAL A 255 -9.11 -7.59 7.24
CA VAL A 255 -10.52 -7.79 6.86
C VAL A 255 -10.78 -9.27 6.67
N SER A 256 -11.89 -9.78 7.24
CA SER A 256 -12.40 -11.10 6.91
C SER A 256 -13.75 -11.02 6.21
N TYR A 257 -14.04 -12.04 5.38
CA TYR A 257 -15.31 -12.24 4.71
C TYR A 257 -15.49 -13.70 4.31
N PHE A 258 -16.73 -14.12 4.12
CA PHE A 258 -17.05 -15.49 3.73
C PHE A 258 -17.52 -15.56 2.27
N LYS A 259 -17.15 -16.62 1.59
CA LYS A 259 -17.60 -16.91 0.22
C LYS A 259 -19.14 -16.86 0.12
N GLY A 260 -19.64 -16.12 -0.88
CA GLY A 260 -21.07 -15.97 -1.12
C GLY A 260 -21.79 -14.99 -0.18
N LYS A 261 -21.05 -14.28 0.68
CA LYS A 261 -21.59 -13.25 1.56
C LYS A 261 -21.07 -11.84 1.17
N THR A 262 -21.88 -10.84 1.49
CA THR A 262 -21.55 -9.43 1.25
C THR A 262 -20.88 -8.78 2.44
N GLU A 263 -21.07 -9.34 3.63
CA GLU A 263 -20.55 -8.82 4.87
C GLU A 263 -19.02 -8.90 4.90
N ARG A 264 -18.39 -7.79 5.24
CA ARG A 264 -16.95 -7.68 5.50
C ARG A 264 -16.74 -7.19 6.91
N VAL A 265 -15.80 -7.77 7.61
CA VAL A 265 -15.57 -7.48 9.03
C VAL A 265 -14.12 -7.08 9.22
N ILE A 266 -13.91 -5.97 9.91
CA ILE A 266 -12.58 -5.52 10.35
C ILE A 266 -12.24 -6.20 11.65
N HIS A 267 -11.03 -6.72 11.73
CA HIS A 267 -10.44 -7.30 12.93
C HIS A 267 -9.16 -6.60 13.32
N LYS A 268 -8.80 -6.69 14.60
CA LYS A 268 -7.51 -6.33 15.15
C LYS A 268 -6.96 -7.53 15.93
N ALA A 269 -5.74 -7.93 15.60
CA ALA A 269 -5.02 -8.99 16.31
C ALA A 269 -3.95 -8.39 17.20
N ASP A 270 -3.97 -8.73 18.48
CA ASP A 270 -2.89 -8.39 19.41
C ASP A 270 -1.62 -9.18 19.01
N PRO A 271 -0.48 -8.54 18.78
CA PRO A 271 0.72 -9.22 18.28
C PRO A 271 1.41 -10.12 19.27
N GLN A 272 1.10 -10.02 20.57
CA GLN A 272 1.71 -10.84 21.63
C GLN A 272 0.85 -12.05 21.97
N THR A 273 -0.44 -11.83 22.18
CA THR A 273 -1.38 -12.88 22.61
C THR A 273 -2.07 -13.59 21.46
N LEU A 274 -2.05 -13.00 20.25
CA LEU A 274 -2.80 -13.40 19.07
C LEU A 274 -4.33 -13.43 19.29
N THR A 275 -4.80 -12.69 20.29
CA THR A 275 -6.22 -12.48 20.49
C THR A 275 -6.76 -11.60 19.37
N ASN A 276 -7.80 -12.08 18.69
CA ASN A 276 -8.47 -11.36 17.62
C ASN A 276 -9.74 -10.69 18.13
N GLU A 277 -9.85 -9.40 17.91
CA GLU A 277 -11.02 -8.60 18.23
C GLU A 277 -11.76 -8.25 16.95
N GLN A 278 -13.06 -8.51 16.87
CA GLN A 278 -13.91 -7.98 15.84
C GLN A 278 -14.20 -6.50 16.14
N VAL A 279 -13.81 -5.61 15.23
CA VAL A 279 -13.94 -4.17 15.42
C VAL A 279 -15.29 -3.68 14.93
N MET A 280 -15.60 -3.90 13.65
CA MET A 280 -16.88 -3.49 13.06
C MET A 280 -17.13 -4.18 11.72
N GLU A 281 -18.38 -4.18 11.27
CA GLU A 281 -18.71 -4.45 9.88
C GLU A 281 -18.41 -3.21 9.03
N MET A 282 -18.01 -3.43 7.79
CA MET A 282 -17.68 -2.34 6.87
C MET A 282 -18.34 -2.52 5.50
N PRO A 283 -18.51 -1.44 4.72
CA PRO A 283 -18.86 -1.53 3.30
C PRO A 283 -17.85 -2.39 2.52
N GLN A 284 -18.20 -2.80 1.33
CA GLN A 284 -17.31 -3.59 0.46
C GLN A 284 -16.15 -2.75 -0.07
N CYS A 285 -15.22 -2.43 0.79
CA CYS A 285 -13.97 -1.78 0.42
C CYS A 285 -12.91 -2.81 0.04
N SER A 286 -12.00 -2.43 -0.85
CA SER A 286 -10.87 -3.24 -1.25
C SER A 286 -9.67 -2.98 -0.35
N HIS A 287 -9.11 -1.77 -0.36
CA HIS A 287 -7.98 -1.41 0.48
C HIS A 287 -8.46 -0.72 1.76
N LEU A 288 -7.77 -0.97 2.84
CA LEU A 288 -8.08 -0.41 4.15
C LEU A 288 -6.81 0.09 4.83
N MET A 289 -6.86 1.28 5.42
CA MET A 289 -5.78 1.83 6.23
C MET A 289 -6.35 2.62 7.41
N SER A 290 -5.64 2.66 8.53
CA SER A 290 -6.08 3.43 9.71
C SER A 290 -5.32 4.74 9.87
N ASN A 291 -5.89 5.62 10.71
CA ASN A 291 -5.15 6.70 11.36
C ASN A 291 -4.18 6.13 12.41
N THR A 292 -3.42 7.01 13.08
CA THR A 292 -2.31 6.64 13.96
C THR A 292 -2.71 5.66 15.08
N ASP A 293 -3.86 5.87 15.74
CA ASP A 293 -4.31 5.05 16.88
C ASP A 293 -5.35 3.97 16.51
N GLY A 294 -5.65 3.83 15.22
CA GLY A 294 -6.64 2.87 14.73
C GLY A 294 -8.08 3.16 15.14
N SER A 295 -8.38 4.37 15.60
CA SER A 295 -9.76 4.79 15.94
C SER A 295 -10.60 5.10 14.71
N LEU A 296 -9.95 5.52 13.63
CA LEU A 296 -10.54 5.74 12.32
C LEU A 296 -9.86 4.86 11.29
N MET A 297 -10.63 4.38 10.32
CA MET A 297 -10.10 3.70 9.14
C MET A 297 -10.68 4.33 7.89
N VAL A 298 -9.98 4.18 6.78
CA VAL A 298 -10.45 4.61 5.46
C VAL A 298 -10.35 3.46 4.49
N GLY A 299 -11.40 3.28 3.70
CA GLY A 299 -11.46 2.22 2.68
C GLY A 299 -11.98 2.74 1.35
N ASP A 300 -11.59 2.08 0.26
CA ASP A 300 -12.07 2.38 -1.09
C ASP A 300 -13.12 1.34 -1.53
N GLY A 301 -14.33 1.81 -1.80
CA GLY A 301 -15.34 1.00 -2.47
C GLY A 301 -14.87 0.59 -3.87
N CYS A 302 -15.29 -0.57 -4.32
CA CYS A 302 -14.91 -1.08 -5.64
C CYS A 302 -16.02 -0.83 -6.66
N ASP A 303 -15.75 0.02 -7.64
CA ASP A 303 -16.66 0.32 -8.76
C ASP A 303 -16.29 -0.44 -10.04
N ALA A 304 -15.18 -1.16 -10.04
CA ALA A 304 -14.75 -1.92 -11.21
C ALA A 304 -15.59 -3.18 -11.41
N PRO A 305 -15.80 -3.61 -12.66
CA PRO A 305 -16.17 -4.98 -12.93
C PRO A 305 -15.00 -5.86 -12.44
N VAL A 306 -15.14 -6.40 -11.25
CA VAL A 306 -14.21 -7.41 -10.74
C VAL A 306 -14.16 -8.52 -11.76
N ASP A 307 -12.96 -9.00 -12.04
CA ASP A 307 -12.72 -10.03 -13.02
C ASP A 307 -13.74 -11.18 -12.82
N VAL A 308 -14.52 -11.45 -13.85
CA VAL A 308 -15.74 -12.26 -13.81
C VAL A 308 -15.54 -13.67 -13.20
N ALA A 309 -14.29 -14.14 -13.15
CA ALA A 309 -13.95 -15.43 -12.56
C ALA A 309 -14.22 -15.52 -11.05
N ASP A 310 -14.24 -14.42 -10.32
CA ASP A 310 -14.54 -14.39 -8.88
C ASP A 310 -15.93 -13.86 -8.57
N SER A 311 -16.60 -13.21 -9.52
CA SER A 311 -17.95 -12.64 -9.32
C SER A 311 -19.03 -13.69 -8.99
N GLU A 312 -18.84 -14.94 -9.40
CA GLU A 312 -19.73 -16.04 -9.04
C GLU A 312 -19.64 -16.41 -7.54
N ASN A 313 -18.53 -16.05 -6.89
CA ASN A 313 -18.25 -16.40 -5.51
C ASN A 313 -18.43 -15.23 -4.54
N TYR A 314 -18.33 -14.00 -5.03
CA TYR A 314 -18.42 -12.78 -4.22
C TYR A 314 -19.47 -11.86 -4.84
N GLN A 315 -20.54 -11.55 -4.08
CA GLN A 315 -21.51 -10.53 -4.48
C GLN A 315 -20.87 -9.17 -4.28
N ILE A 316 -20.11 -8.70 -5.27
CA ILE A 316 -19.52 -7.37 -5.26
C ILE A 316 -20.54 -6.41 -5.85
N LYS A 317 -20.86 -5.36 -5.10
CA LYS A 317 -21.66 -4.24 -5.58
C LYS A 317 -20.73 -3.14 -6.04
N ASN A 318 -21.07 -2.48 -7.13
CA ASN A 318 -20.42 -1.23 -7.52
C ASN A 318 -20.57 -0.23 -6.38
N ASP A 319 -19.45 0.28 -5.91
CA ASP A 319 -19.39 1.26 -4.85
C ASP A 319 -18.26 2.26 -5.13
N PRO A 320 -18.59 3.45 -5.64
CA PRO A 320 -17.61 4.44 -6.05
C PRO A 320 -17.05 5.28 -4.90
N PHE A 321 -17.49 5.05 -3.64
CA PHE A 321 -17.13 5.91 -2.53
C PHE A 321 -15.86 5.48 -1.80
N LEU A 322 -15.10 6.47 -1.34
CA LEU A 322 -14.24 6.31 -0.17
C LEU A 322 -15.11 6.38 1.08
N TYR A 323 -14.76 5.59 2.10
CA TYR A 323 -15.43 5.57 3.38
C TYR A 323 -14.49 5.93 4.52
N VAL A 324 -14.94 6.79 5.42
CA VAL A 324 -14.34 6.90 6.76
C VAL A 324 -15.13 6.02 7.72
N LEU A 325 -14.43 5.13 8.39
CA LEU A 325 -14.97 4.14 9.31
C LEU A 325 -14.57 4.54 10.73
N ASN A 326 -15.52 4.95 11.55
CA ASN A 326 -15.27 5.27 12.94
C ASN A 326 -15.40 4.00 13.79
N CYS A 327 -14.27 3.45 14.22
CA CYS A 327 -14.22 2.19 14.97
C CYS A 327 -14.83 2.29 16.38
N ARG A 328 -14.92 3.51 16.95
CA ARG A 328 -15.50 3.73 18.29
C ARG A 328 -17.03 3.74 18.25
N THR A 329 -17.59 4.39 17.23
CA THR A 329 -19.05 4.49 17.04
C THR A 329 -19.61 3.37 16.17
N GLN A 330 -18.74 2.60 15.50
CA GLN A 330 -19.08 1.55 14.53
C GLN A 330 -19.90 2.08 13.34
N GLN A 331 -19.59 3.31 12.91
CA GLN A 331 -20.27 3.97 11.81
C GLN A 331 -19.35 4.08 10.59
N ALA A 332 -19.91 3.81 9.43
CA ALA A 332 -19.29 4.02 8.12
C ALA A 332 -19.89 5.24 7.45
N HIS A 333 -19.06 6.20 7.08
CA HIS A 333 -19.48 7.45 6.45
C HIS A 333 -18.92 7.53 5.03
N PRO A 334 -19.73 7.62 3.97
CA PRO A 334 -19.23 7.90 2.64
C PRO A 334 -18.55 9.27 2.64
N LEU A 335 -17.34 9.34 2.11
CA LEU A 335 -16.51 10.55 2.09
C LEU A 335 -16.69 11.29 0.76
N VAL A 336 -16.15 10.74 -0.31
CA VAL A 336 -16.28 11.26 -1.67
C VAL A 336 -16.31 10.14 -2.67
N LYS A 337 -16.87 10.37 -3.86
CA LYS A 337 -16.75 9.45 -4.97
C LYS A 337 -15.34 9.51 -5.55
N HIS A 338 -14.60 8.42 -5.47
CA HIS A 338 -13.32 8.33 -6.15
C HIS A 338 -13.49 8.05 -7.65
N SER A 339 -14.53 7.34 -8.06
CA SER A 339 -14.89 7.02 -9.45
C SER A 339 -13.71 6.49 -10.28
N SER A 340 -12.76 5.84 -9.64
CA SER A 340 -11.56 5.29 -10.28
C SER A 340 -11.90 4.08 -11.10
N SER A 341 -11.24 3.89 -12.26
CA SER A 341 -11.58 2.85 -13.22
C SER A 341 -11.14 1.44 -12.79
N TRP A 342 -10.16 1.32 -11.91
CA TRP A 342 -9.51 0.06 -11.50
C TRP A 342 -8.88 -0.72 -12.69
N GLN A 343 -8.67 -0.07 -13.80
CA GLN A 343 -8.17 -0.70 -15.02
C GLN A 343 -6.65 -0.78 -15.03
N VAL A 344 -6.15 -1.71 -15.83
CA VAL A 344 -4.72 -1.76 -16.15
C VAL A 344 -4.36 -0.58 -17.03
N LEU A 345 -3.44 0.26 -16.58
CA LEU A 345 -2.86 1.35 -17.35
C LEU A 345 -1.33 1.14 -17.40
N ASP A 346 -0.76 1.22 -18.60
CA ASP A 346 0.67 1.00 -18.83
C ASP A 346 1.20 -0.34 -18.27
N GLY A 347 0.34 -1.37 -18.25
CA GLY A 347 0.66 -2.70 -17.72
C GLY A 347 0.57 -2.83 -16.20
N ASP A 348 0.14 -1.80 -15.49
CA ASP A 348 -0.01 -1.77 -14.04
C ASP A 348 -1.45 -1.40 -13.65
N ARG A 349 -2.05 -2.19 -12.75
CA ARG A 349 -3.37 -1.90 -12.15
C ARG A 349 -3.28 -0.93 -10.98
N GLN A 350 -2.18 -0.97 -10.25
CA GLN A 350 -2.08 -0.29 -8.96
C GLN A 350 -2.11 1.23 -9.10
N ILE A 351 -1.72 1.76 -10.24
CA ILE A 351 -1.71 3.21 -10.49
C ILE A 351 -3.11 3.83 -10.66
N THR A 352 -4.13 3.02 -10.91
CA THR A 352 -5.54 3.47 -10.96
C THR A 352 -6.32 3.15 -9.69
N HIS A 353 -5.74 2.38 -8.76
CA HIS A 353 -6.39 2.07 -7.48
C HIS A 353 -6.33 3.29 -6.54
N PRO A 354 -7.41 3.58 -5.79
CA PRO A 354 -7.42 4.72 -4.87
C PRO A 354 -6.37 4.61 -3.76
N HIS A 355 -6.17 3.43 -3.15
CA HIS A 355 -5.24 3.20 -2.05
C HIS A 355 -5.33 4.27 -0.93
N PRO A 356 -6.49 4.54 -0.34
CA PRO A 356 -6.66 5.68 0.52
C PRO A 356 -5.83 5.59 1.81
N SER A 357 -5.37 6.72 2.31
CA SER A 357 -4.76 6.84 3.64
C SER A 357 -4.97 8.21 4.24
N PHE A 358 -5.01 8.29 5.59
CA PHE A 358 -5.10 9.56 6.29
C PHE A 358 -3.82 10.39 6.19
N SER A 359 -3.96 11.73 6.21
CA SER A 359 -2.88 12.60 6.63
C SER A 359 -2.60 12.38 8.14
N PRO A 360 -1.36 12.62 8.64
CA PRO A 360 -1.00 12.39 10.04
C PRO A 360 -1.88 13.12 11.06
N ASP A 361 -2.46 14.24 10.67
CA ASP A 361 -3.36 15.07 11.49
C ASP A 361 -4.86 14.77 11.31
N ASN A 362 -5.18 13.73 10.53
CA ASN A 362 -6.55 13.32 10.18
C ASN A 362 -7.41 14.39 9.49
N ARG A 363 -6.79 15.42 8.89
CA ARG A 363 -7.55 16.46 8.15
C ARG A 363 -7.99 15.97 6.79
N TRP A 364 -7.17 15.11 6.16
CA TRP A 364 -7.40 14.67 4.79
C TRP A 364 -7.30 13.16 4.65
N VAL A 365 -7.98 12.67 3.63
CA VAL A 365 -7.73 11.36 3.02
C VAL A 365 -7.07 11.58 1.67
N LEU A 366 -5.87 11.03 1.50
CA LEU A 366 -5.14 10.97 0.25
C LEU A 366 -5.63 9.79 -0.58
N TYR A 367 -5.83 9.97 -1.89
CA TYR A 367 -6.14 8.89 -2.82
C TYR A 367 -5.71 9.20 -4.25
N THR A 368 -5.64 8.15 -5.08
CA THR A 368 -5.47 8.27 -6.54
C THR A 368 -6.82 8.04 -7.22
N SER A 369 -7.07 8.74 -8.32
CA SER A 369 -8.17 8.41 -9.23
C SER A 369 -7.85 8.87 -10.64
N ASP A 370 -8.40 8.15 -11.63
CA ASP A 370 -8.29 8.43 -13.05
C ASP A 370 -9.61 8.91 -13.69
N PHE A 371 -10.58 9.35 -12.88
CA PHE A 371 -11.90 9.73 -13.38
C PHE A 371 -11.88 10.93 -14.34
N GLU A 372 -10.85 11.76 -14.30
CA GLU A 372 -10.66 12.89 -15.23
C GLU A 372 -9.75 12.54 -16.43
N GLY A 373 -9.45 11.26 -16.66
CA GLY A 373 -8.74 10.78 -17.85
C GLY A 373 -7.43 10.07 -17.60
N VAL A 374 -6.58 10.56 -16.67
CA VAL A 374 -5.35 9.89 -16.23
C VAL A 374 -5.29 9.88 -14.71
N PRO A 375 -4.57 8.93 -14.10
CA PRO A 375 -4.37 8.89 -12.66
C PRO A 375 -3.82 10.22 -12.15
N ALA A 376 -4.48 10.77 -11.13
CA ALA A 376 -4.11 12.02 -10.47
C ALA A 376 -4.25 11.86 -8.95
N ILE A 377 -3.60 12.73 -8.19
CA ILE A 377 -3.56 12.74 -6.73
C ILE A 377 -4.63 13.68 -6.18
N TYR A 378 -5.39 13.19 -5.23
CA TYR A 378 -6.47 13.93 -4.58
C TYR A 378 -6.35 13.89 -3.06
N LEU A 379 -6.84 14.95 -2.41
CA LEU A 379 -7.09 15.03 -0.98
C LEU A 379 -8.59 15.29 -0.76
N ALA A 380 -9.26 14.46 0.03
CA ALA A 380 -10.61 14.70 0.50
C ALA A 380 -10.57 15.21 1.95
N ASP A 381 -11.34 16.27 2.26
CA ASP A 381 -11.47 16.78 3.63
C ASP A 381 -12.20 15.76 4.51
N VAL A 382 -11.71 15.52 5.72
CA VAL A 382 -12.39 14.66 6.70
C VAL A 382 -13.20 15.55 7.64
N PRO A 383 -14.54 15.48 7.60
CA PRO A 383 -15.40 16.25 8.49
C PRO A 383 -15.14 15.92 9.97
N GLU A 384 -15.26 16.94 10.85
CA GLU A 384 -15.06 16.74 12.30
C GLU A 384 -16.08 15.77 12.89
N GLU A 385 -17.30 15.72 12.36
CA GLU A 385 -18.35 14.80 12.80
C GLU A 385 -18.06 13.31 12.47
N PHE A 386 -17.07 13.02 11.64
CA PHE A 386 -16.66 11.64 11.33
C PHE A 386 -15.53 11.13 12.24
N LYS A 387 -14.93 12.04 13.03
CA LYS A 387 -13.78 11.76 13.90
C LYS A 387 -14.15 11.24 15.30
#